data_87eedd936cf0f62e438572162e5284d0
#
_entry.id   87eedd936cf0f62e438572162e5284d0
#
_cell.length_a   1.000
_cell.length_b   1.000
_cell.length_c   1.000
_cell.angle_alpha   90.00
_cell.angle_beta   90.00
_cell.angle_gamma   90.00
#
_symmetry.space_group_name_H-M   'P 1'
#
loop_
_entity.id
_entity.type
_entity.pdbx_description
1 polymer ?
#
loop_
_entity_poly.entity_id
_entity_poly.type
_entity_poly.pdbx_seq_one_letter_code
_entity_poly.pdbx_strand_id
1 'polypeptide(L)'
;LHAAWKQGAPESELNLIDWSMIKIFDDQSAPSSDLLEIAAQISISDALLISSPEYNWSIPGGLKNLLDWLSVLPQNPILNKPTLIMGASSGRLGTARMQPHLRSVLTHFKADLVSHPEVAISNTSEVFDPSGDLIDPEIENLLKQAMAELIKLVPAS
;
A
#
# COMPACT_ATOMS: atom_id res chain seq x y z
N LEU A 1 -3.72 -1.98 -7.37
CA LEU A 1 -4.32 -0.94 -6.51
C LEU A 1 -5.66 -0.46 -7.08
N HIS A 2 -5.71 0.02 -8.33
CA HIS A 2 -6.93 0.55 -8.95
C HIS A 2 -8.07 -0.49 -8.98
N ALA A 3 -7.77 -1.75 -9.29
CA ALA A 3 -8.76 -2.83 -9.25
C ALA A 3 -9.40 -2.99 -7.85
N ALA A 4 -8.60 -2.94 -6.78
CA ALA A 4 -9.10 -3.05 -5.42
C ALA A 4 -10.05 -1.91 -5.06
N TRP A 5 -9.64 -0.67 -5.34
CA TRP A 5 -10.48 0.52 -5.13
C TRP A 5 -11.80 0.43 -5.90
N LYS A 6 -11.76 0.11 -7.20
CA LYS A 6 -12.94 -0.02 -8.08
C LYS A 6 -13.92 -1.09 -7.57
N GLN A 7 -13.40 -2.19 -6.99
CA GLN A 7 -14.22 -3.29 -6.49
C GLN A 7 -14.82 -3.05 -5.10
N GLY A 8 -14.13 -2.29 -4.25
CA GLY A 8 -14.52 -2.18 -2.84
C GLY A 8 -14.99 -0.80 -2.39
N ALA A 9 -14.56 0.28 -3.04
CA ALA A 9 -14.88 1.65 -2.61
C ALA A 9 -14.98 2.63 -3.78
N PRO A 10 -15.77 2.34 -4.85
CA PRO A 10 -15.81 3.15 -6.06
C PRO A 10 -16.35 4.58 -5.84
N GLU A 11 -17.11 4.80 -4.78
CA GLU A 11 -17.66 6.12 -4.43
C GLU A 11 -16.70 6.99 -3.60
N SER A 12 -15.54 6.43 -3.20
CA SER A 12 -14.49 7.17 -2.48
C SER A 12 -13.53 7.85 -3.46
N GLU A 13 -12.78 8.83 -2.97
CA GLU A 13 -11.69 9.45 -3.72
C GLU A 13 -10.42 8.60 -3.59
N LEU A 14 -9.78 8.30 -4.74
CA LEU A 14 -8.50 7.61 -4.79
C LEU A 14 -7.40 8.57 -5.22
N ASN A 15 -6.53 8.95 -4.28
CA ASN A 15 -5.35 9.77 -4.55
C ASN A 15 -4.11 8.88 -4.71
N LEU A 16 -3.45 8.95 -5.88
CA LEU A 16 -2.22 8.22 -6.15
C LEU A 16 -1.02 9.06 -5.71
N ILE A 17 -0.20 8.52 -4.84
CA ILE A 17 1.02 9.18 -4.38
C ILE A 17 2.16 8.87 -5.35
N ASP A 18 2.69 9.88 -6.02
CA ASP A 18 3.93 9.80 -6.78
C ASP A 18 5.12 10.15 -5.88
N TRP A 19 6.01 9.19 -5.71
CA TRP A 19 7.23 9.30 -4.90
C TRP A 19 8.51 9.23 -5.73
N SER A 20 8.40 9.26 -7.06
CA SER A 20 9.53 9.07 -7.99
C SER A 20 10.65 10.11 -7.80
N MET A 21 10.34 11.28 -7.27
CA MET A 21 11.28 12.37 -7.03
C MET A 21 11.95 12.33 -5.65
N ILE A 22 11.55 11.40 -4.77
CA ILE A 22 12.12 11.33 -3.43
C ILE A 22 13.55 10.80 -3.47
N LYS A 23 14.50 11.62 -3.02
CA LYS A 23 15.93 11.25 -2.95
C LYS A 23 16.15 10.09 -1.98
N ILE A 24 17.30 9.41 -2.14
CA ILE A 24 17.73 8.39 -1.18
C ILE A 24 17.80 9.01 0.21
N PHE A 25 17.28 8.29 1.20
CA PHE A 25 17.24 8.70 2.60
C PHE A 25 18.66 8.99 3.12
N ASP A 26 18.77 10.11 3.78
CA ASP A 26 19.96 10.59 4.45
C ASP A 26 19.54 11.28 5.74
N ASP A 27 19.97 10.76 6.86
CA ASP A 27 19.60 11.23 8.21
C ASP A 27 20.20 12.61 8.56
N GLN A 28 21.10 13.14 7.74
CA GLN A 28 21.70 14.48 7.90
C GLN A 28 20.95 15.56 7.08
N SER A 29 20.13 15.16 6.14
CA SER A 29 19.39 16.09 5.27
C SER A 29 18.02 16.45 5.82
N ALA A 30 17.58 17.68 5.58
CA ALA A 30 16.21 18.08 5.86
C ALA A 30 15.23 17.43 4.85
N PRO A 31 13.99 17.08 5.28
CA PRO A 31 12.93 16.62 4.40
C PRO A 31 12.65 17.59 3.25
N SER A 32 12.49 17.08 2.04
CA SER A 32 12.14 17.91 0.87
C SER A 32 10.69 18.39 0.92
N SER A 33 10.36 19.44 0.13
CA SER A 33 8.98 19.89 -0.05
C SER A 33 8.06 18.78 -0.56
N ASP A 34 8.55 17.97 -1.52
CA ASP A 34 7.79 16.87 -2.11
C ASP A 34 7.45 15.79 -1.05
N LEU A 35 8.41 15.49 -0.16
CA LEU A 35 8.17 14.57 0.95
C LEU A 35 7.12 15.12 1.92
N LEU A 36 7.19 16.42 2.25
CA LEU A 36 6.22 17.05 3.15
C LEU A 36 4.82 17.08 2.53
N GLU A 37 4.71 17.26 1.22
CA GLU A 37 3.45 17.17 0.50
C GLU A 37 2.87 15.75 0.54
N ILE A 38 3.70 14.71 0.29
CA ILE A 38 3.29 13.31 0.45
C ILE A 38 2.81 13.04 1.86
N ALA A 39 3.53 13.48 2.87
CA ALA A 39 3.15 13.29 4.27
C ALA A 39 1.81 13.98 4.59
N ALA A 40 1.57 15.17 4.04
CA ALA A 40 0.30 15.86 4.19
C ALA A 40 -0.86 15.10 3.53
N GLN A 41 -0.68 14.59 2.30
CA GLN A 41 -1.67 13.76 1.61
C GLN A 41 -2.00 12.49 2.41
N ILE A 42 -0.98 11.80 2.94
CA ILE A 42 -1.19 10.64 3.81
C ILE A 42 -1.96 11.05 5.07
N SER A 43 -1.61 12.15 5.69
CA SER A 43 -2.22 12.58 6.97
C SER A 43 -3.71 12.86 6.83
N ILE A 44 -4.14 13.48 5.73
CA ILE A 44 -5.56 13.83 5.51
C ILE A 44 -6.39 12.68 4.95
N SER A 45 -5.78 11.60 4.45
CA SER A 45 -6.52 10.44 3.95
C SER A 45 -7.14 9.63 5.09
N ASP A 46 -8.29 9.01 4.85
CA ASP A 46 -8.95 8.14 5.82
C ASP A 46 -8.28 6.77 5.92
N ALA A 47 -7.65 6.30 4.85
CA ALA A 47 -7.00 5.00 4.78
C ALA A 47 -5.84 4.98 3.76
N LEU A 48 -4.99 3.97 3.86
CA LEU A 48 -3.91 3.70 2.92
C LEU A 48 -4.12 2.36 2.19
N LEU A 49 -3.90 2.38 0.88
CA LEU A 49 -3.76 1.20 0.05
C LEU A 49 -2.31 1.09 -0.40
N ILE A 50 -1.55 0.15 0.14
CA ILE A 50 -0.16 -0.08 -0.28
C ILE A 50 -0.12 -1.29 -1.20
N SER A 51 -0.01 -1.02 -2.51
CA SER A 51 0.19 -2.04 -3.52
C SER A 51 1.65 -2.07 -3.93
N SER A 52 2.34 -3.16 -3.64
CA SER A 52 3.79 -3.28 -3.85
C SER A 52 4.16 -4.58 -4.55
N PRO A 53 5.09 -4.55 -5.51
CA PRO A 53 5.74 -5.76 -6.00
C PRO A 53 6.69 -6.34 -4.95
N GLU A 54 7.12 -7.57 -5.18
CA GLU A 54 8.20 -8.22 -4.43
C GLU A 54 9.50 -8.14 -5.24
N TYR A 55 10.53 -7.51 -4.68
CA TYR A 55 11.87 -7.47 -5.28
C TYR A 55 12.87 -8.20 -4.40
N ASN A 56 13.51 -9.22 -4.96
CA ASN A 56 14.52 -10.02 -4.25
C ASN A 56 14.00 -10.51 -2.87
N TRP A 57 12.76 -11.02 -2.86
CA TRP A 57 12.07 -11.55 -1.67
C TRP A 57 11.73 -10.52 -0.60
N SER A 58 11.77 -9.24 -0.91
CA SER A 58 11.54 -8.18 0.07
C SER A 58 10.80 -6.97 -0.51
N ILE A 59 10.72 -5.93 0.29
CA ILE A 59 10.16 -4.62 -0.04
C ILE A 59 11.05 -3.96 -1.11
N PRO A 60 10.49 -3.37 -2.17
CA PRO A 60 11.25 -2.55 -3.10
C PRO A 60 11.99 -1.42 -2.39
N GLY A 61 13.24 -1.18 -2.79
CA GLY A 61 14.08 -0.15 -2.17
C GLY A 61 13.44 1.25 -2.17
N GLY A 62 12.70 1.61 -3.22
CA GLY A 62 11.99 2.90 -3.27
C GLY A 62 10.89 3.03 -2.23
N LEU A 63 10.08 1.97 -2.00
CA LEU A 63 9.07 1.98 -0.96
C LEU A 63 9.71 2.08 0.43
N LYS A 64 10.77 1.27 0.68
CA LYS A 64 11.49 1.34 1.95
C LYS A 64 12.10 2.72 2.18
N ASN A 65 12.67 3.33 1.13
CA ASN A 65 13.23 4.68 1.17
C ASN A 65 12.18 5.73 1.56
N LEU A 66 10.98 5.68 0.97
CA LEU A 66 9.89 6.57 1.35
C LEU A 66 9.51 6.40 2.83
N LEU A 67 9.38 5.15 3.28
CA LEU A 67 9.06 4.85 4.68
C LEU A 67 10.16 5.36 5.63
N ASP A 68 11.45 5.23 5.28
CA ASP A 68 12.54 5.77 6.09
C ASP A 68 12.44 7.30 6.22
N TRP A 69 12.15 8.01 5.14
CA TRP A 69 11.90 9.44 5.19
C TRP A 69 10.70 9.82 6.05
N LEU A 70 9.58 9.10 5.93
CA LEU A 70 8.38 9.39 6.73
C LEU A 70 8.60 9.13 8.22
N SER A 71 9.53 8.22 8.58
CA SER A 71 9.82 7.86 9.96
C SER A 71 10.51 8.96 10.77
N VAL A 72 11.21 9.87 10.10
CA VAL A 72 11.95 10.98 10.77
C VAL A 72 11.15 12.27 10.84
N LEU A 73 9.93 12.30 10.32
CA LEU A 73 9.07 13.47 10.41
C LEU A 73 8.57 13.68 11.84
N PRO A 74 8.43 14.94 12.31
CA PRO A 74 7.94 15.25 13.65
C PRO A 74 6.55 14.68 13.96
N GLN A 75 5.73 14.53 12.93
CA GLN A 75 4.41 13.90 13.01
C GLN A 75 4.43 12.67 12.11
N ASN A 76 4.11 11.51 12.69
CA ASN A 76 3.98 10.25 11.94
C ASN A 76 2.67 10.25 11.15
N PRO A 77 2.69 10.38 9.80
CA PRO A 77 1.46 10.47 9.01
C PRO A 77 0.70 9.14 8.91
N ILE A 78 1.34 8.03 9.30
CA ILE A 78 0.79 6.67 9.24
C ILE A 78 0.25 6.20 10.60
N LEU A 79 0.44 6.99 11.66
CA LEU A 79 0.00 6.63 13.01
C LEU A 79 -1.50 6.32 13.05
N ASN A 80 -1.85 5.10 13.48
CA ASN A 80 -3.23 4.59 13.56
C ASN A 80 -4.02 4.68 12.22
N LYS A 81 -3.31 4.77 11.09
CA LYS A 81 -3.92 4.86 9.77
C LYS A 81 -4.41 3.46 9.33
N PRO A 82 -5.72 3.28 9.06
CA PRO A 82 -6.22 2.07 8.43
C PRO A 82 -5.44 1.76 7.16
N THR A 83 -4.83 0.58 7.09
CA THR A 83 -3.90 0.27 6.00
C THR A 83 -4.10 -1.15 5.48
N LEU A 84 -4.33 -1.27 4.18
CA LEU A 84 -4.36 -2.54 3.46
C LEU A 84 -3.08 -2.71 2.64
N ILE A 85 -2.38 -3.82 2.87
CA ILE A 85 -1.24 -4.24 2.06
C ILE A 85 -1.73 -5.23 1.00
N MET A 86 -1.31 -5.02 -0.23
CA MET A 86 -1.57 -5.93 -1.33
C MET A 86 -0.37 -5.97 -2.28
N GLY A 87 -0.34 -6.97 -3.14
CA GLY A 87 0.67 -7.03 -4.18
C GLY A 87 0.37 -8.09 -5.22
N ALA A 88 0.98 -7.92 -6.38
CA ALA A 88 0.83 -8.81 -7.50
C ALA A 88 2.19 -9.10 -8.15
N SER A 89 2.36 -10.32 -8.65
CA SER A 89 3.58 -10.76 -9.33
C SER A 89 3.27 -11.80 -10.39
N SER A 90 4.06 -11.86 -11.44
CA SER A 90 4.01 -12.95 -12.42
C SER A 90 4.47 -14.30 -11.86
N GLY A 91 5.15 -14.31 -10.73
CA GLY A 91 5.63 -15.52 -10.05
C GLY A 91 4.53 -16.23 -9.26
N ARG A 92 4.77 -17.52 -8.98
CA ARG A 92 3.81 -18.41 -8.29
C ARG A 92 3.47 -18.02 -6.85
N LEU A 93 4.31 -17.25 -6.18
CA LEU A 93 4.11 -16.86 -4.78
C LEU A 93 3.48 -15.46 -4.65
N GLY A 94 3.19 -14.80 -5.77
CA GLY A 94 2.75 -13.41 -5.70
C GLY A 94 3.77 -12.55 -4.94
N THR A 95 3.32 -11.90 -3.86
CA THR A 95 4.17 -11.07 -3.00
C THR A 95 4.22 -11.58 -1.55
N ALA A 96 4.04 -12.89 -1.36
CA ALA A 96 3.88 -13.50 -0.04
C ALA A 96 5.11 -13.32 0.88
N ARG A 97 6.31 -13.16 0.33
CA ARG A 97 7.54 -12.93 1.12
C ARG A 97 7.73 -11.47 1.48
N MET A 98 7.35 -10.56 0.58
CA MET A 98 7.45 -9.11 0.80
C MET A 98 6.50 -8.65 1.90
N GLN A 99 5.25 -9.16 1.92
CA GLN A 99 4.20 -8.67 2.81
C GLN A 99 4.56 -8.78 4.30
N PRO A 100 5.11 -9.89 4.84
CA PRO A 100 5.55 -9.95 6.23
C PRO A 100 6.62 -8.91 6.57
N HIS A 101 7.55 -8.62 5.65
CA HIS A 101 8.55 -7.56 5.85
C HIS A 101 7.89 -6.18 5.92
N LEU A 102 6.95 -5.89 5.01
CA LEU A 102 6.24 -4.62 5.01
C LEU A 102 5.37 -4.46 6.27
N ARG A 103 4.69 -5.51 6.72
CA ARG A 103 3.93 -5.53 7.97
C ARG A 103 4.82 -5.17 9.16
N SER A 104 6.02 -5.75 9.24
CA SER A 104 6.99 -5.45 10.29
C SER A 104 7.39 -3.97 10.30
N VAL A 105 7.67 -3.40 9.13
CA VAL A 105 7.99 -1.96 9.01
C VAL A 105 6.80 -1.09 9.43
N LEU A 106 5.59 -1.38 8.94
CA LEU A 106 4.39 -0.61 9.25
C LEU A 106 3.95 -0.73 10.72
N THR A 107 4.31 -1.82 11.39
CA THR A 107 4.15 -1.96 12.85
C THR A 107 4.98 -0.91 13.60
N HIS A 108 6.19 -0.57 13.12
CA HIS A 108 6.97 0.54 13.68
C HIS A 108 6.21 1.87 13.59
N PHE A 109 5.48 2.10 12.52
CA PHE A 109 4.62 3.29 12.32
C PHE A 109 3.33 3.23 13.14
N LYS A 110 3.02 2.11 13.77
CA LYS A 110 1.73 1.86 14.44
C LYS A 110 0.53 2.05 13.50
N ALA A 111 0.68 1.59 12.24
CA ALA A 111 -0.43 1.53 11.29
C ALA A 111 -1.48 0.53 11.78
N ASP A 112 -2.74 0.80 11.51
CA ASP A 112 -3.85 -0.13 11.76
C ASP A 112 -4.04 -1.05 10.56
N LEU A 113 -3.42 -2.24 10.62
CA LEU A 113 -3.28 -3.12 9.46
C LEU A 113 -4.46 -4.07 9.33
N VAL A 114 -5.04 -4.14 8.14
CA VAL A 114 -5.93 -5.26 7.77
C VAL A 114 -5.13 -6.57 7.89
N SER A 115 -5.60 -7.46 8.76
CA SER A 115 -4.93 -8.73 9.02
C SER A 115 -5.30 -9.80 7.99
N HIS A 116 -6.56 -9.86 7.60
CA HIS A 116 -7.12 -10.81 6.63
C HIS A 116 -8.22 -10.15 5.78
N PRO A 117 -8.42 -10.64 4.53
CA PRO A 117 -7.57 -11.60 3.84
C PRO A 117 -6.23 -11.00 3.41
N GLU A 118 -5.21 -11.85 3.23
CA GLU A 118 -3.97 -11.45 2.57
C GLU A 118 -4.18 -11.38 1.05
N VAL A 119 -3.70 -10.31 0.42
CA VAL A 119 -3.84 -10.08 -1.02
C VAL A 119 -2.47 -10.21 -1.70
N ALA A 120 -2.07 -11.45 -2.00
CA ALA A 120 -0.82 -11.79 -2.68
C ALA A 120 -1.14 -12.47 -4.03
N ILE A 121 -1.37 -11.68 -5.06
CA ILE A 121 -1.81 -12.15 -6.38
C ILE A 121 -0.61 -12.73 -7.14
N SER A 122 -0.71 -14.01 -7.51
CA SER A 122 0.26 -14.71 -8.36
C SER A 122 -0.20 -14.75 -9.82
N ASN A 123 0.69 -15.16 -10.73
CA ASN A 123 0.36 -15.43 -12.13
C ASN A 123 -0.45 -14.31 -12.79
N THR A 124 0.00 -13.08 -12.67
CA THR A 124 -0.75 -11.89 -13.08
C THR A 124 -1.29 -11.90 -14.51
N SER A 125 -0.67 -12.65 -15.43
CA SER A 125 -1.15 -12.81 -16.81
C SER A 125 -2.44 -13.64 -16.95
N GLU A 126 -2.83 -14.39 -15.91
CA GLU A 126 -4.08 -15.14 -15.83
C GLU A 126 -5.18 -14.34 -15.12
N VAL A 127 -4.78 -13.34 -14.33
CA VAL A 127 -5.66 -12.54 -13.48
C VAL A 127 -6.07 -11.24 -14.12
N PHE A 128 -5.19 -10.67 -14.95
CA PHE A 128 -5.42 -9.40 -15.65
C PHE A 128 -5.31 -9.60 -17.14
N ASP A 129 -6.17 -8.94 -17.89
CA ASP A 129 -6.10 -8.91 -19.35
C ASP A 129 -4.96 -7.97 -19.85
N PRO A 130 -4.67 -7.94 -21.17
CA PRO A 130 -3.65 -7.05 -21.73
C PRO A 130 -3.91 -5.55 -21.53
N SER A 131 -5.14 -5.14 -21.23
CA SER A 131 -5.52 -3.77 -20.92
C SER A 131 -5.27 -3.43 -19.43
N GLY A 132 -4.97 -4.45 -18.61
CA GLY A 132 -4.79 -4.33 -17.16
C GLY A 132 -6.10 -4.43 -16.37
N ASP A 133 -7.19 -4.81 -17.01
CA ASP A 133 -8.45 -5.05 -16.33
C ASP A 133 -8.45 -6.42 -15.63
N LEU A 134 -9.05 -6.46 -14.44
CA LEU A 134 -9.19 -7.69 -13.65
C LEU A 134 -10.24 -8.60 -14.29
N ILE A 135 -9.85 -9.84 -14.60
CA ILE A 135 -10.71 -10.83 -15.26
C ILE A 135 -10.98 -12.09 -14.41
N ASP A 136 -10.28 -12.24 -13.28
CA ASP A 136 -10.45 -13.38 -12.38
C ASP A 136 -11.50 -13.08 -11.30
N PRO A 137 -12.64 -13.81 -11.27
CA PRO A 137 -13.71 -13.56 -10.30
C PRO A 137 -13.34 -13.95 -8.85
N GLU A 138 -12.40 -14.88 -8.64
CA GLU A 138 -11.94 -15.25 -7.29
C GLU A 138 -11.10 -14.12 -6.71
N ILE A 139 -10.22 -13.53 -7.52
CA ILE A 139 -9.42 -12.37 -7.12
C ILE A 139 -10.32 -11.14 -6.95
N GLU A 140 -11.34 -10.96 -7.78
CA GLU A 140 -12.33 -9.89 -7.60
C GLU A 140 -13.01 -10.00 -6.21
N ASN A 141 -13.46 -11.20 -5.85
CA ASN A 141 -14.08 -11.43 -4.55
C ASN A 141 -13.08 -11.22 -3.39
N LEU A 142 -11.84 -11.67 -3.54
CA LEU A 142 -10.77 -11.45 -2.57
C LEU A 142 -10.54 -9.95 -2.32
N LEU A 143 -10.46 -9.14 -3.37
CA LEU A 143 -10.29 -7.71 -3.28
C LEU A 143 -11.47 -7.02 -2.59
N LYS A 144 -12.72 -7.42 -2.92
CA LYS A 144 -13.93 -6.93 -2.25
C LYS A 144 -13.88 -7.20 -0.74
N GLN A 145 -13.50 -8.41 -0.34
CA GLN A 145 -13.39 -8.77 1.07
C GLN A 145 -12.31 -7.95 1.78
N ALA A 146 -11.13 -7.82 1.19
CA ALA A 146 -10.03 -7.05 1.77
C ALA A 146 -10.38 -5.57 1.95
N MET A 147 -11.04 -4.98 0.95
CA MET A 147 -11.51 -3.60 1.02
C MET A 147 -12.61 -3.42 2.07
N ALA A 148 -13.52 -4.38 2.22
CA ALA A 148 -14.54 -4.34 3.27
C ALA A 148 -13.91 -4.35 4.68
N GLU A 149 -12.84 -5.12 4.90
CA GLU A 149 -12.11 -5.10 6.16
C GLU A 149 -11.38 -3.76 6.38
N LEU A 150 -10.79 -3.17 5.34
CA LEU A 150 -10.20 -1.84 5.43
C LEU A 150 -11.24 -0.78 5.85
N ILE A 151 -12.41 -0.79 5.22
CA ILE A 151 -13.49 0.18 5.50
C ILE A 151 -13.97 0.07 6.96
N LYS A 152 -14.02 -1.14 7.54
CA LYS A 152 -14.39 -1.33 8.96
C LYS A 152 -13.41 -0.69 9.93
N LEU A 153 -12.14 -0.51 9.53
CA LEU A 153 -11.12 0.14 10.35
C LEU A 153 -11.21 1.68 10.28
N VAL A 154 -11.86 2.21 9.24
CA VAL A 154 -12.03 3.67 9.10
C VAL A 154 -13.03 4.16 10.16
N PRO A 155 -12.65 5.13 11.02
CA PRO A 155 -13.55 5.69 12.01
C PRO A 155 -14.82 6.28 11.37
N ALA A 156 -15.97 6.07 11.96
CA ALA A 156 -17.19 6.76 11.54
C ALA A 156 -17.02 8.28 11.73
N SER A 157 -17.34 9.06 10.69
CA SER A 157 -17.32 10.52 10.68
C SER A 157 -18.36 11.11 11.61
#